data_4a7ff1608f3d9627ee6ee8540ed41ea1
#
_entry.id   4a7ff1608f3d9627ee6ee8540ed41ea1
#
_cell.length_a   1.000
_cell.length_b   1.000
_cell.length_c   1.000
_cell.angle_alpha   90.00
_cell.angle_beta   90.00
_cell.angle_gamma   90.00
#
_symmetry.space_group_name_H-M   'P 1'
#
loop_
_entity.id
_entity.type
_entity.pdbx_description
1 polymer ?
#
loop_
_entity_poly.entity_id
_entity_poly.type
_entity_poly.pdbx_seq_one_letter_code
_entity_poly.pdbx_strand_id
1 'polypeptide(L)'
;MKDDVFTKIAAKLLTGVRDLVDWGIEEGHTTAEKLRLTVQARTELAAKMVEAGMSQRQAAKALGVGRATIQRDLTRNGPEDGPKRATKAERRAEREADLASKQLALPGKRYGVIVADPEWRFEPYSRVTGMDRAADNHYPTSATEIIARRDVASIAADDCVLFLWATAPMLRDAMQVMEAWGFQYRSGAVWDKVHIGTGYWFRNRHEHLLLGVKGAVPAPAMGDQFASVFTIARKEHSAKPEQFLEIIEQYFPSIPKIELNRRGPPRPGWDAWGNEAETFVAAAE
;
A
#
# COMPACT_ATOMS: atom_id res chain seq x y z
N MET A 1 38.69 -4.00 -42.31
CA MET A 1 39.31 -2.75 -41.80
C MET A 1 38.51 -2.09 -40.66
N LYS A 2 37.21 -1.99 -40.67
CA LYS A 2 36.43 -1.38 -39.56
C LYS A 2 36.50 -2.19 -38.25
N ASP A 3 36.52 -3.51 -38.32
CA ASP A 3 36.54 -4.37 -37.11
C ASP A 3 37.90 -4.29 -36.36
N ASP A 4 39.00 -4.05 -37.05
CA ASP A 4 40.32 -3.95 -36.43
C ASP A 4 40.52 -2.63 -35.62
N VAL A 5 39.93 -1.55 -36.09
CA VAL A 5 39.95 -0.25 -35.38
C VAL A 5 39.09 -0.31 -34.09
N PHE A 6 37.92 -0.93 -34.16
CA PHE A 6 37.08 -1.09 -32.99
C PHE A 6 37.67 -2.02 -31.94
N THR A 7 38.35 -3.10 -32.35
CA THR A 7 39.05 -4.01 -31.47
C THR A 7 40.22 -3.31 -30.74
N LYS A 8 40.95 -2.45 -31.43
CA LYS A 8 42.04 -1.65 -30.83
C LYS A 8 41.56 -0.58 -29.86
N ILE A 9 40.44 0.08 -30.19
CA ILE A 9 39.78 1.04 -29.29
C ILE A 9 39.26 0.33 -28.04
N ALA A 10 38.58 -0.81 -28.19
CA ALA A 10 38.08 -1.61 -27.08
C ALA A 10 39.22 -2.11 -26.16
N ALA A 11 40.35 -2.56 -26.74
CA ALA A 11 41.51 -2.99 -25.98
C ALA A 11 42.14 -1.84 -25.17
N LYS A 12 42.26 -0.65 -25.77
CA LYS A 12 42.81 0.55 -25.10
C LYS A 12 41.90 1.08 -23.98
N LEU A 13 40.59 0.95 -24.15
CA LEU A 13 39.59 1.31 -23.13
C LEU A 13 39.55 0.29 -22.00
N LEU A 14 39.74 -1.01 -22.28
CA LEU A 14 39.85 -2.07 -21.29
C LEU A 14 41.10 -1.94 -20.39
N THR A 15 42.20 -1.45 -20.93
CA THR A 15 43.40 -1.15 -20.14
C THR A 15 43.10 -0.06 -19.11
N GLY A 16 42.42 1.01 -19.51
CA GLY A 16 42.02 2.08 -18.57
C GLY A 16 41.07 1.65 -17.46
N VAL A 17 40.19 0.65 -17.72
CA VAL A 17 39.34 0.07 -16.66
C VAL A 17 40.15 -0.79 -15.70
N ARG A 18 41.11 -1.53 -16.21
CA ARG A 18 42.02 -2.35 -15.41
C ARG A 18 42.84 -1.48 -14.47
N ASP A 19 43.43 -0.40 -15.01
CA ASP A 19 44.19 0.58 -14.24
C ASP A 19 43.35 1.23 -13.13
N LEU A 20 42.08 1.53 -13.38
CA LEU A 20 41.11 2.06 -12.37
C LEU A 20 40.79 1.04 -11.28
N VAL A 21 40.66 -0.23 -11.63
CA VAL A 21 40.41 -1.31 -10.66
C VAL A 21 41.63 -1.55 -9.80
N ASP A 22 42.80 -1.58 -10.41
CA ASP A 22 44.08 -1.79 -9.74
C ASP A 22 44.39 -0.59 -8.80
N TRP A 23 44.15 0.65 -9.24
CA TRP A 23 44.22 1.84 -8.39
C TRP A 23 43.27 1.76 -7.19
N GLY A 24 42.02 1.35 -7.39
CA GLY A 24 41.06 1.17 -6.29
C GLY A 24 41.49 0.11 -5.27
N ILE A 25 42.30 -0.88 -5.68
CA ILE A 25 42.91 -1.88 -4.80
C ILE A 25 44.09 -1.30 -4.00
N GLU A 26 44.93 -0.53 -4.64
CA GLU A 26 46.09 0.12 -4.03
C GLU A 26 45.66 1.18 -2.99
N GLU A 27 44.61 1.96 -3.27
CA GLU A 27 44.06 2.98 -2.35
C GLU A 27 43.20 2.40 -1.22
N GLY A 28 43.09 1.10 -1.09
CA GLY A 28 42.43 0.45 0.04
C GLY A 28 40.90 0.58 0.12
N HIS A 29 40.23 0.89 -0.99
CA HIS A 29 38.78 1.01 -1.03
C HIS A 29 38.04 -0.28 -0.63
N THR A 30 36.92 -0.15 0.01
CA THR A 30 36.03 -1.28 0.39
C THR A 30 35.48 -2.01 -0.84
N THR A 31 35.06 -3.25 -0.67
CA THR A 31 34.45 -4.03 -1.75
C THR A 31 33.26 -3.32 -2.41
N ALA A 32 32.47 -2.57 -1.65
CA ALA A 32 31.36 -1.80 -2.17
C ALA A 32 31.80 -0.59 -3.01
N GLU A 33 32.88 0.08 -2.63
CA GLU A 33 33.49 1.20 -3.38
C GLU A 33 34.13 0.69 -4.66
N LYS A 34 34.84 -0.41 -4.61
CA LYS A 34 35.42 -1.09 -5.79
C LYS A 34 34.33 -1.49 -6.80
N LEU A 35 33.21 -2.01 -6.32
CA LEU A 35 32.06 -2.37 -7.17
C LEU A 35 31.43 -1.14 -7.83
N ARG A 36 31.33 -0.02 -7.10
CA ARG A 36 30.81 1.26 -7.64
C ARG A 36 31.72 1.82 -8.72
N LEU A 37 33.03 1.87 -8.49
CA LEU A 37 34.01 2.33 -9.46
C LEU A 37 34.00 1.47 -10.73
N THR A 38 33.92 0.16 -10.60
CA THR A 38 33.81 -0.75 -11.75
C THR A 38 32.52 -0.54 -12.54
N VAL A 39 31.38 -0.32 -11.89
CA VAL A 39 30.10 -0.05 -12.55
C VAL A 39 30.14 1.31 -13.25
N GLN A 40 30.67 2.34 -12.61
CA GLN A 40 30.78 3.68 -13.19
C GLN A 40 31.69 3.69 -14.41
N ALA A 41 32.89 3.11 -14.31
CA ALA A 41 33.83 2.99 -15.43
C ALA A 41 33.22 2.23 -16.62
N ARG A 42 32.50 1.13 -16.34
CA ARG A 42 31.79 0.36 -17.38
C ARG A 42 30.71 1.20 -18.08
N THR A 43 29.98 1.99 -17.34
CA THR A 43 28.90 2.86 -17.86
C THR A 43 29.48 3.94 -18.79
N GLU A 44 30.52 4.62 -18.37
CA GLU A 44 31.19 5.64 -19.18
C GLU A 44 31.79 5.04 -20.48
N LEU A 45 32.38 3.84 -20.38
CA LEU A 45 32.89 3.11 -21.53
C LEU A 45 31.79 2.69 -22.50
N ALA A 46 30.68 2.18 -21.98
CA ALA A 46 29.54 1.81 -22.79
C ALA A 46 28.95 3.02 -23.53
N ALA A 47 28.84 4.18 -22.88
CA ALA A 47 28.40 5.42 -23.51
C ALA A 47 29.33 5.85 -24.65
N LYS A 48 30.63 5.91 -24.41
CA LYS A 48 31.64 6.26 -25.43
C LYS A 48 31.65 5.30 -26.62
N MET A 49 31.46 4.00 -26.36
CA MET A 49 31.38 2.99 -27.43
C MET A 49 30.16 3.20 -28.32
N VAL A 50 29.03 3.53 -27.73
CA VAL A 50 27.76 3.78 -28.47
C VAL A 50 27.87 5.11 -29.25
N GLU A 51 28.44 6.17 -28.65
CA GLU A 51 28.71 7.43 -29.33
C GLU A 51 29.68 7.24 -30.53
N ALA A 52 30.64 6.32 -30.40
CA ALA A 52 31.53 5.95 -31.50
C ALA A 52 30.89 5.07 -32.57
N GLY A 53 29.55 4.85 -32.51
CA GLY A 53 28.76 4.13 -33.50
C GLY A 53 28.67 2.61 -33.29
N MET A 54 29.09 2.08 -32.14
CA MET A 54 28.91 0.67 -31.81
C MET A 54 27.45 0.41 -31.38
N SER A 55 26.86 -0.71 -31.82
CA SER A 55 25.59 -1.16 -31.29
C SER A 55 25.72 -1.60 -29.81
N GLN A 56 24.68 -1.47 -29.03
CA GLN A 56 24.64 -1.94 -27.63
C GLN A 56 25.02 -3.42 -27.48
N ARG A 57 24.77 -4.24 -28.52
CA ARG A 57 25.15 -5.65 -28.56
C ARG A 57 26.66 -5.85 -28.71
N GLN A 58 27.31 -5.01 -29.52
CA GLN A 58 28.75 -5.00 -29.71
C GLN A 58 29.44 -4.48 -28.45
N ALA A 59 28.97 -3.40 -27.86
CA ALA A 59 29.49 -2.87 -26.60
C ALA A 59 29.35 -3.90 -25.45
N ALA A 60 28.23 -4.61 -25.35
CA ALA A 60 28.02 -5.67 -24.37
C ALA A 60 29.04 -6.81 -24.53
N LYS A 61 29.28 -7.25 -25.77
CA LYS A 61 30.26 -8.29 -26.07
C LYS A 61 31.69 -7.83 -25.74
N ALA A 62 32.04 -6.59 -26.04
CA ALA A 62 33.36 -6.02 -25.77
C ALA A 62 33.64 -5.86 -24.26
N LEU A 63 32.63 -5.53 -23.47
CA LEU A 63 32.72 -5.35 -22.03
C LEU A 63 32.46 -6.63 -21.22
N GLY A 64 32.23 -7.78 -21.88
CA GLY A 64 32.01 -9.06 -21.23
C GLY A 64 30.72 -9.14 -20.38
N VAL A 65 29.71 -8.34 -20.73
CA VAL A 65 28.43 -8.26 -19.97
C VAL A 65 27.23 -8.55 -20.87
N GLY A 66 26.04 -8.76 -20.28
CA GLY A 66 24.81 -8.93 -21.02
C GLY A 66 24.30 -7.60 -21.63
N ARG A 67 23.59 -7.67 -22.79
CA ARG A 67 22.98 -6.49 -23.44
C ARG A 67 22.06 -5.72 -22.48
N ALA A 68 21.29 -6.42 -21.65
CA ALA A 68 20.42 -5.81 -20.65
C ALA A 68 21.19 -4.97 -19.61
N THR A 69 22.43 -5.34 -19.31
CA THR A 69 23.32 -4.59 -18.42
C THR A 69 23.74 -3.28 -19.08
N ILE A 70 24.18 -3.32 -20.33
CA ILE A 70 24.53 -2.10 -21.10
C ILE A 70 23.32 -1.17 -21.25
N GLN A 71 22.16 -1.71 -21.58
CA GLN A 71 20.94 -0.92 -21.69
C GLN A 71 20.60 -0.21 -20.37
N ARG A 72 20.77 -0.89 -19.24
CA ARG A 72 20.55 -0.33 -17.90
C ARG A 72 21.57 0.74 -17.54
N ASP A 73 22.83 0.50 -17.86
CA ASP A 73 23.94 1.42 -17.62
C ASP A 73 23.75 2.72 -18.43
N LEU A 74 23.41 2.64 -19.70
CA LEU A 74 23.14 3.78 -20.57
C LEU A 74 21.89 4.57 -20.16
N THR A 75 20.84 3.91 -19.66
CA THR A 75 19.62 4.59 -19.17
C THR A 75 19.82 5.23 -17.81
N ARG A 76 20.79 4.80 -17.02
CA ARG A 76 21.10 5.34 -15.70
C ARG A 76 21.91 6.64 -15.75
N ASN A 77 22.72 6.82 -16.79
CA ASN A 77 23.58 7.99 -17.02
C ASN A 77 23.23 8.75 -18.32
N GLY A 78 21.99 8.63 -18.81
CA GLY A 78 21.49 9.55 -19.82
C GLY A 78 21.52 10.99 -19.27
N PRO A 79 21.60 12.03 -20.14
CA PRO A 79 21.66 13.42 -19.69
C PRO A 79 20.57 13.68 -18.66
N GLU A 80 20.92 14.40 -17.59
CA GLU A 80 20.03 14.69 -16.43
C GLU A 80 18.76 15.48 -16.79
N ASP A 81 18.55 15.81 -18.06
CA ASP A 81 17.43 16.58 -18.59
C ASP A 81 16.19 15.76 -19.02
N GLY A 82 16.18 14.45 -18.77
CA GLY A 82 14.94 13.68 -18.85
C GLY A 82 14.08 13.95 -17.60
N PRO A 83 12.71 13.99 -17.71
CA PRO A 83 11.86 14.16 -16.54
C PRO A 83 12.25 13.10 -15.52
N LYS A 84 12.77 13.53 -14.36
CA LYS A 84 13.16 12.64 -13.27
C LYS A 84 11.99 11.72 -12.97
N ARG A 85 12.14 10.45 -13.21
CA ARG A 85 11.08 9.47 -12.91
C ARG A 85 10.74 9.63 -11.44
N ALA A 86 9.51 10.10 -11.15
CA ALA A 86 9.05 10.33 -9.79
C ALA A 86 9.44 9.17 -8.87
N THR A 87 10.02 9.47 -7.75
CA THR A 87 10.41 8.47 -6.74
C THR A 87 9.17 7.69 -6.28
N LYS A 88 9.37 6.52 -5.69
CA LYS A 88 8.26 5.74 -5.14
C LYS A 88 7.49 6.53 -4.07
N ALA A 89 8.17 7.40 -3.31
CA ALA A 89 7.60 8.28 -2.32
C ALA A 89 6.74 9.40 -2.98
N GLU A 90 7.24 10.05 -4.03
CA GLU A 90 6.50 11.08 -4.77
C GLU A 90 5.23 10.51 -5.43
N ARG A 91 5.32 9.34 -6.09
CA ARG A 91 4.14 8.65 -6.66
C ARG A 91 3.13 8.24 -5.60
N ARG A 92 3.60 7.94 -4.38
CA ARG A 92 2.75 7.62 -3.25
C ARG A 92 2.04 8.86 -2.73
N ALA A 93 2.75 9.97 -2.55
CA ALA A 93 2.19 11.26 -2.17
C ALA A 93 1.18 11.79 -3.21
N GLU A 94 1.48 11.61 -4.49
CA GLU A 94 0.59 11.98 -5.59
C GLU A 94 -0.72 11.16 -5.58
N ARG A 95 -0.63 9.84 -5.33
CA ARG A 95 -1.80 8.98 -5.15
C ARG A 95 -2.61 9.34 -3.91
N GLU A 96 -1.94 9.69 -2.81
CA GLU A 96 -2.61 10.15 -1.59
C GLU A 96 -3.34 11.48 -1.81
N ALA A 97 -2.71 12.42 -2.51
CA ALA A 97 -3.34 13.68 -2.88
C ALA A 97 -4.54 13.47 -3.83
N ASP A 98 -4.42 12.57 -4.81
CA ASP A 98 -5.50 12.20 -5.72
C ASP A 98 -6.68 11.54 -4.97
N LEU A 99 -6.39 10.64 -4.02
CA LEU A 99 -7.42 10.07 -3.15
C LEU A 99 -8.09 11.11 -2.25
N ALA A 100 -7.31 12.02 -1.66
CA ALA A 100 -7.86 13.09 -0.83
C ALA A 100 -8.74 14.04 -1.65
N SER A 101 -8.38 14.32 -2.92
CA SER A 101 -9.17 15.15 -3.82
C SER A 101 -10.46 14.48 -4.29
N LYS A 102 -10.48 13.15 -4.32
CA LYS A 102 -11.64 12.31 -4.66
C LYS A 102 -12.48 11.91 -3.45
N GLN A 103 -12.03 12.23 -2.24
CA GLN A 103 -12.85 12.02 -1.05
C GLN A 103 -14.07 12.94 -1.10
N LEU A 104 -15.21 12.33 -1.34
CA LEU A 104 -16.48 12.99 -1.28
C LEU A 104 -16.74 13.54 0.14
N ALA A 105 -17.51 14.62 0.22
CA ALA A 105 -18.02 15.07 1.49
C ALA A 105 -18.87 13.96 2.12
N LEU A 106 -18.75 13.77 3.44
CA LEU A 106 -19.64 12.87 4.16
C LEU A 106 -21.10 13.35 4.00
N PRO A 107 -22.08 12.41 3.99
CA PRO A 107 -23.49 12.80 3.84
C PRO A 107 -23.94 13.71 4.97
N GLY A 108 -24.84 14.67 4.67
CA GLY A 108 -25.39 15.59 5.67
C GLY A 108 -26.42 14.96 6.62
N LYS A 109 -26.61 13.64 6.59
CA LYS A 109 -27.52 12.88 7.45
C LYS A 109 -26.77 12.32 8.65
N ARG A 110 -27.45 12.18 9.80
CA ARG A 110 -26.89 11.55 10.99
C ARG A 110 -27.33 10.10 11.13
N TYR A 111 -26.42 9.28 11.62
CA TYR A 111 -26.59 7.84 11.77
C TYR A 111 -26.39 7.39 13.22
N GLY A 112 -27.22 6.48 13.66
CA GLY A 112 -27.06 5.83 14.97
C GLY A 112 -26.15 4.58 14.90
N VAL A 113 -25.87 4.09 13.68
CA VAL A 113 -24.93 3.00 13.45
C VAL A 113 -24.01 3.34 12.29
N ILE A 114 -22.71 3.23 12.53
CA ILE A 114 -21.66 3.42 11.52
C ILE A 114 -20.81 2.15 11.48
N VAL A 115 -20.64 1.58 10.30
CA VAL A 115 -19.65 0.51 10.05
C VAL A 115 -18.55 1.10 9.18
N ALA A 116 -17.30 0.89 9.51
CA ALA A 116 -16.17 1.41 8.76
C ALA A 116 -15.08 0.36 8.53
N ASP A 117 -14.61 0.26 7.29
CA ASP A 117 -13.45 -0.54 6.89
C ASP A 117 -12.39 0.39 6.26
N PRO A 118 -11.64 1.16 7.06
CA PRO A 118 -10.67 2.10 6.52
C PRO A 118 -9.58 1.40 5.71
N GLU A 119 -9.05 2.12 4.74
CA GLU A 119 -7.94 1.69 3.89
C GLU A 119 -6.60 1.76 4.66
N TRP A 120 -6.42 0.90 5.65
CA TRP A 120 -5.25 0.89 6.52
C TRP A 120 -3.94 0.75 5.75
N ARG A 121 -2.99 1.65 6.03
CA ARG A 121 -1.61 1.54 5.56
C ARG A 121 -0.80 0.72 6.55
N PHE A 122 -0.48 -0.51 6.20
CA PHE A 122 0.45 -1.33 6.96
C PHE A 122 1.86 -1.18 6.39
N GLU A 123 2.81 -0.68 7.20
CA GLU A 123 4.23 -0.69 6.84
C GLU A 123 4.85 -2.04 7.24
N PRO A 124 5.32 -2.86 6.28
CA PRO A 124 5.99 -4.11 6.59
C PRO A 124 7.33 -3.83 7.27
N TYR A 125 7.71 -4.66 8.25
CA TYR A 125 8.97 -4.55 8.99
C TYR A 125 10.20 -4.56 8.06
N SER A 126 10.17 -5.31 6.98
CA SER A 126 11.24 -5.34 5.97
C SER A 126 10.73 -4.73 4.66
N ARG A 127 11.27 -3.57 4.30
CA ARG A 127 11.02 -2.95 2.99
C ARG A 127 11.59 -3.72 1.82
N VAL A 128 12.57 -4.61 2.06
CA VAL A 128 13.26 -5.39 1.02
C VAL A 128 12.45 -6.63 0.62
N THR A 129 11.83 -7.32 1.59
CA THR A 129 11.16 -8.61 1.36
C THR A 129 9.63 -8.56 1.57
N GLY A 130 9.10 -7.53 2.22
CA GLY A 130 7.69 -7.41 2.59
C GLY A 130 6.83 -6.57 1.65
N MET A 131 7.44 -5.74 0.80
CA MET A 131 6.72 -4.78 -0.05
C MET A 131 5.93 -5.44 -1.19
N ASP A 132 6.33 -6.62 -1.66
CA ASP A 132 5.63 -7.30 -2.77
C ASP A 132 4.23 -7.80 -2.38
N ARG A 133 3.96 -7.89 -1.08
CA ARG A 133 2.67 -8.35 -0.50
C ARG A 133 1.93 -7.27 0.27
N ALA A 134 2.39 -6.02 0.21
CA ALA A 134 1.74 -4.91 0.89
C ALA A 134 0.39 -4.56 0.23
N ALA A 135 -0.57 -4.15 1.04
CA ALA A 135 -1.89 -3.71 0.58
C ALA A 135 -1.80 -2.57 -0.47
N ASP A 136 -0.78 -1.72 -0.37
CA ASP A 136 -0.48 -0.63 -1.33
C ASP A 136 -0.31 -1.09 -2.78
N ASN A 137 -0.06 -2.39 -3.02
CA ASN A 137 0.06 -2.93 -4.37
C ASN A 137 -1.30 -3.29 -5.00
N HIS A 138 -2.33 -3.41 -4.17
CA HIS A 138 -3.68 -3.86 -4.60
C HIS A 138 -4.68 -2.70 -4.62
N TYR A 139 -4.60 -1.79 -3.63
CA TYR A 139 -5.46 -0.61 -3.54
C TYR A 139 -4.73 0.51 -2.79
N PRO A 140 -5.14 1.79 -2.99
CA PRO A 140 -4.58 2.91 -2.25
C PRO A 140 -4.85 2.75 -0.75
N THR A 141 -3.83 3.03 0.07
CA THR A 141 -3.94 3.02 1.53
C THR A 141 -3.69 4.42 2.09
N SER A 142 -4.28 4.74 3.24
CA SER A 142 -4.11 6.02 3.93
C SER A 142 -3.34 5.88 5.23
N ALA A 143 -2.56 6.89 5.59
CA ALA A 143 -1.93 6.95 6.91
C ALA A 143 -2.98 7.08 8.00
N THR A 144 -2.70 6.56 9.19
CA THR A 144 -3.61 6.57 10.35
C THR A 144 -4.10 7.99 10.67
N GLU A 145 -3.23 8.99 10.56
CA GLU A 145 -3.56 10.39 10.83
C GLU A 145 -4.56 10.98 9.81
N ILE A 146 -4.51 10.52 8.57
CA ILE A 146 -5.45 10.94 7.52
C ILE A 146 -6.82 10.33 7.79
N ILE A 147 -6.87 9.05 8.14
CA ILE A 147 -8.11 8.37 8.51
C ILE A 147 -8.72 9.03 9.75
N ALA A 148 -7.92 9.32 10.77
CA ALA A 148 -8.36 9.95 12.01
C ALA A 148 -8.94 11.37 11.81
N ARG A 149 -8.49 12.11 10.80
CA ARG A 149 -8.98 13.46 10.48
C ARG A 149 -10.32 13.48 9.75
N ARG A 150 -10.85 12.34 9.30
CA ARG A 150 -12.19 12.31 8.71
C ARG A 150 -13.22 12.72 9.74
N ASP A 151 -14.08 13.64 9.37
CA ASP A 151 -15.10 14.19 10.27
C ASP A 151 -16.30 13.23 10.44
N VAL A 152 -16.01 11.99 10.83
CA VAL A 152 -17.04 10.97 11.10
C VAL A 152 -17.95 11.41 12.27
N ALA A 153 -17.43 12.25 13.17
CA ALA A 153 -18.21 12.82 14.27
C ALA A 153 -19.41 13.63 13.78
N SER A 154 -19.32 14.29 12.61
CA SER A 154 -20.40 15.12 12.06
C SER A 154 -21.62 14.31 11.60
N ILE A 155 -21.39 13.08 11.15
CA ILE A 155 -22.45 12.15 10.70
C ILE A 155 -22.93 11.21 11.82
N ALA A 156 -22.28 11.21 12.97
CA ALA A 156 -22.71 10.42 14.11
C ALA A 156 -23.87 11.12 14.85
N ALA A 157 -24.94 10.38 15.12
CA ALA A 157 -25.97 10.83 16.04
C ALA A 157 -25.41 11.03 17.45
N ASP A 158 -26.16 11.68 18.33
CA ASP A 158 -25.74 11.91 19.72
C ASP A 158 -25.53 10.57 20.45
N ASP A 159 -26.44 9.61 20.20
CA ASP A 159 -26.29 8.20 20.58
C ASP A 159 -25.96 7.38 19.33
N CYS A 160 -24.72 6.89 19.23
CA CYS A 160 -24.24 6.20 18.04
C CYS A 160 -23.27 5.06 18.39
N VAL A 161 -23.34 3.99 17.62
CA VAL A 161 -22.41 2.84 17.69
C VAL A 161 -21.55 2.82 16.43
N LEU A 162 -20.26 2.68 16.64
CA LEU A 162 -19.25 2.47 15.59
C LEU A 162 -18.78 1.01 15.60
N PHE A 163 -18.85 0.35 14.46
CA PHE A 163 -18.19 -0.92 14.19
C PHE A 163 -17.00 -0.65 13.26
N LEU A 164 -15.79 -0.81 13.78
CA LEU A 164 -14.56 -0.46 13.06
C LEU A 164 -13.72 -1.71 12.77
N TRP A 165 -13.54 -2.03 11.50
CA TRP A 165 -12.68 -3.11 11.07
C TRP A 165 -11.21 -2.75 11.24
N ALA A 166 -10.44 -3.69 11.79
CA ALA A 166 -8.99 -3.56 11.96
C ALA A 166 -8.29 -4.89 11.74
N THR A 167 -7.21 -4.89 10.96
CA THR A 167 -6.29 -6.02 10.96
C THR A 167 -5.50 -6.06 12.26
N ALA A 168 -5.03 -7.24 12.68
CA ALA A 168 -4.28 -7.38 13.94
C ALA A 168 -3.09 -6.40 14.08
N PRO A 169 -2.28 -6.14 13.03
CA PRO A 169 -1.20 -5.14 13.13
C PRO A 169 -1.67 -3.70 13.33
N MET A 170 -2.89 -3.36 12.90
CA MET A 170 -3.46 -2.01 12.96
C MET A 170 -4.37 -1.78 14.17
N LEU A 171 -4.39 -2.72 15.13
CA LEU A 171 -5.28 -2.63 16.29
C LEU A 171 -5.07 -1.33 17.09
N ARG A 172 -3.82 -0.94 17.33
CA ARG A 172 -3.49 0.30 18.04
C ARG A 172 -3.95 1.54 17.27
N ASP A 173 -3.71 1.55 15.96
CA ASP A 173 -4.11 2.63 15.05
C ASP A 173 -5.63 2.75 15.01
N ALA A 174 -6.34 1.64 14.95
CA ALA A 174 -7.80 1.62 14.96
C ALA A 174 -8.38 2.18 16.26
N MET A 175 -7.77 1.90 17.42
CA MET A 175 -8.16 2.52 18.69
C MET A 175 -7.98 4.04 18.65
N GLN A 176 -6.85 4.54 18.12
CA GLN A 176 -6.61 5.98 17.98
C GLN A 176 -7.62 6.65 17.03
N VAL A 177 -7.94 6.00 15.93
CA VAL A 177 -8.97 6.49 14.98
C VAL A 177 -10.33 6.52 15.64
N MET A 178 -10.70 5.47 16.36
CA MET A 178 -11.98 5.40 17.09
C MET A 178 -12.13 6.56 18.10
N GLU A 179 -11.09 6.83 18.89
CA GLU A 179 -11.05 7.94 19.83
C GLU A 179 -11.11 9.31 19.13
N ALA A 180 -10.38 9.49 18.04
CA ALA A 180 -10.37 10.72 17.24
C ALA A 180 -11.76 11.00 16.62
N TRP A 181 -12.53 9.99 16.29
CA TRP A 181 -13.90 10.10 15.81
C TRP A 181 -14.94 10.32 16.93
N GLY A 182 -14.49 10.36 18.20
CA GLY A 182 -15.33 10.65 19.37
C GLY A 182 -16.04 9.42 19.95
N PHE A 183 -15.57 8.22 19.66
CA PHE A 183 -16.15 6.99 20.19
C PHE A 183 -15.27 6.39 21.30
N GLN A 184 -15.89 5.80 22.31
CA GLN A 184 -15.23 5.04 23.38
C GLN A 184 -15.32 3.55 23.06
N TYR A 185 -14.21 2.86 23.06
CA TYR A 185 -14.19 1.40 22.92
C TYR A 185 -14.96 0.71 24.02
N ARG A 186 -15.80 -0.25 23.66
CA ARG A 186 -16.61 -1.02 24.62
C ARG A 186 -16.40 -2.51 24.50
N SER A 187 -16.28 -3.03 23.29
CA SER A 187 -16.19 -4.44 23.02
C SER A 187 -15.63 -4.69 21.62
N GLY A 188 -15.54 -5.95 21.22
CA GLY A 188 -15.18 -6.30 19.85
C GLY A 188 -15.47 -7.75 19.55
N ALA A 189 -15.53 -8.05 18.26
CA ALA A 189 -15.59 -9.40 17.73
C ALA A 189 -14.35 -9.70 16.91
N VAL A 190 -14.05 -10.98 16.76
CA VAL A 190 -12.94 -11.48 15.95
C VAL A 190 -13.49 -12.32 14.81
N TRP A 191 -13.09 -11.98 13.61
CA TRP A 191 -13.30 -12.80 12.44
C TRP A 191 -12.09 -13.69 12.21
N ASP A 192 -12.21 -14.99 12.53
CA ASP A 192 -11.26 -16.02 12.14
C ASP A 192 -11.49 -16.40 10.66
N LYS A 193 -10.53 -16.06 9.81
CA LYS A 193 -10.58 -16.28 8.35
C LYS A 193 -10.27 -17.70 7.91
N VAL A 194 -10.01 -18.62 8.85
CA VAL A 194 -9.60 -20.01 8.64
C VAL A 194 -8.20 -20.13 8.03
N HIS A 195 -7.91 -19.36 6.99
CA HIS A 195 -6.61 -19.42 6.28
C HIS A 195 -5.56 -18.52 6.93
N ILE A 196 -4.38 -19.07 7.10
CA ILE A 196 -3.23 -18.38 7.68
C ILE A 196 -2.67 -17.37 6.66
N GLY A 197 -2.54 -16.12 7.08
CA GLY A 197 -1.93 -15.03 6.32
C GLY A 197 -0.43 -14.88 6.59
N THR A 198 0.06 -13.64 6.44
CA THR A 198 1.43 -13.24 6.75
C THR A 198 1.54 -12.77 8.20
N GLY A 199 2.78 -12.67 8.72
CA GLY A 199 3.08 -12.15 10.05
C GLY A 199 4.48 -12.57 10.48
N TYR A 200 5.11 -11.82 11.41
CA TYR A 200 6.50 -12.07 11.81
C TYR A 200 6.62 -12.99 13.02
N TRP A 201 5.93 -12.67 14.12
CA TRP A 201 5.91 -13.51 15.31
C TRP A 201 4.83 -14.55 15.24
N PHE A 202 3.61 -14.10 14.86
CA PHE A 202 2.47 -14.95 14.62
C PHE A 202 1.91 -14.67 13.23
N ARG A 203 1.54 -15.71 12.51
CA ARG A 203 0.90 -15.57 11.21
C ARG A 203 -0.56 -15.19 11.39
N ASN A 204 -0.92 -14.00 10.93
CA ASN A 204 -2.27 -13.47 11.09
C ASN A 204 -3.30 -14.31 10.37
N ARG A 205 -4.33 -14.72 11.10
CA ARG A 205 -5.45 -15.51 10.60
C ARG A 205 -6.78 -14.81 10.81
N HIS A 206 -6.80 -13.69 11.52
CA HIS A 206 -8.01 -13.00 11.94
C HIS A 206 -7.98 -11.50 11.67
N GLU A 207 -9.16 -10.90 11.74
CA GLU A 207 -9.38 -9.47 11.83
C GLU A 207 -10.29 -9.15 13.01
N HIS A 208 -10.22 -7.92 13.50
CA HIS A 208 -11.03 -7.42 14.59
C HIS A 208 -12.16 -6.55 14.04
N LEU A 209 -13.35 -6.69 14.59
CA LEU A 209 -14.44 -5.73 14.47
C LEU A 209 -14.60 -5.07 15.83
N LEU A 210 -14.02 -3.88 15.99
CA LEU A 210 -14.04 -3.12 17.23
C LEU A 210 -15.40 -2.41 17.35
N LEU A 211 -15.99 -2.43 18.55
CA LEU A 211 -17.21 -1.72 18.86
C LEU A 211 -16.90 -0.52 19.75
N GLY A 212 -17.23 0.68 19.27
CA GLY A 212 -17.16 1.93 20.01
C GLY A 212 -18.54 2.55 20.17
N VAL A 213 -18.74 3.28 21.26
CA VAL A 213 -20.00 3.96 21.57
C VAL A 213 -19.77 5.45 21.81
N LYS A 214 -20.64 6.27 21.24
CA LYS A 214 -20.82 7.69 21.55
C LYS A 214 -22.19 7.87 22.19
N GLY A 215 -22.28 8.65 23.26
CA GLY A 215 -23.51 8.85 23.99
C GLY A 215 -23.97 7.66 24.87
N ALA A 216 -25.27 7.47 25.01
CA ALA A 216 -25.86 6.52 25.93
C ALA A 216 -26.60 5.37 25.18
N VAL A 217 -25.83 4.56 24.46
CA VAL A 217 -26.38 3.38 23.76
C VAL A 217 -26.35 2.17 24.70
N PRO A 218 -27.52 1.55 25.00
CA PRO A 218 -27.56 0.35 25.83
C PRO A 218 -26.99 -0.84 25.10
N ALA A 219 -26.31 -1.74 25.84
CA ALA A 219 -25.92 -3.03 25.34
C ALA A 219 -27.15 -3.91 25.02
N PRO A 220 -27.03 -4.91 24.13
CA PRO A 220 -28.06 -5.91 23.90
C PRO A 220 -28.48 -6.58 25.21
N ALA A 221 -29.75 -7.00 25.31
CA ALA A 221 -30.22 -7.68 26.47
C ALA A 221 -29.46 -8.97 26.77
N MET A 222 -29.49 -9.40 28.04
CA MET A 222 -28.80 -10.63 28.42
C MET A 222 -29.46 -11.82 27.71
N GLY A 223 -28.65 -12.59 26.99
CA GLY A 223 -29.12 -13.71 26.16
C GLY A 223 -29.19 -13.40 24.65
N ASP A 224 -29.21 -12.12 24.27
CA ASP A 224 -29.22 -11.69 22.85
C ASP A 224 -27.83 -11.43 22.30
N GLN A 225 -26.79 -11.58 23.13
CA GLN A 225 -25.43 -11.36 22.70
C GLN A 225 -24.91 -12.53 21.86
N PHE A 226 -24.27 -12.23 20.75
CA PHE A 226 -23.54 -13.22 19.97
C PHE A 226 -22.15 -13.52 20.58
N ALA A 227 -21.63 -14.70 20.29
CA ALA A 227 -20.25 -15.02 20.62
C ALA A 227 -19.28 -14.06 19.92
N SER A 228 -18.17 -13.75 20.57
CA SER A 228 -17.22 -12.76 20.05
C SER A 228 -16.24 -13.30 18.99
N VAL A 229 -16.25 -14.60 18.68
CA VAL A 229 -15.39 -15.21 17.67
C VAL A 229 -16.23 -15.88 16.60
N PHE A 230 -16.01 -15.47 15.36
CA PHE A 230 -16.71 -15.98 14.18
C PHE A 230 -15.72 -16.64 13.23
N THR A 231 -15.85 -17.95 13.01
CA THR A 231 -15.03 -18.69 12.07
C THR A 231 -15.73 -18.76 10.72
N ILE A 232 -15.30 -17.91 9.79
CA ILE A 232 -15.90 -17.77 8.45
C ILE A 232 -14.78 -17.73 7.43
N ALA A 233 -14.75 -18.67 6.49
CA ALA A 233 -13.76 -18.67 5.43
C ALA A 233 -13.88 -17.36 4.58
N ARG A 234 -12.73 -16.74 4.28
CA ARG A 234 -12.70 -15.59 3.39
C ARG A 234 -13.16 -15.99 1.98
N LYS A 235 -13.92 -15.13 1.34
CA LYS A 235 -14.30 -15.26 -0.06
C LYS A 235 -13.28 -14.54 -0.96
N GLU A 236 -13.64 -13.41 -1.51
CA GLU A 236 -12.76 -12.59 -2.35
C GLU A 236 -11.79 -11.74 -1.51
N HIS A 237 -10.76 -11.18 -2.15
CA HIS A 237 -9.82 -10.29 -1.47
C HIS A 237 -10.54 -9.11 -0.81
N SER A 238 -10.32 -8.96 0.50
CA SER A 238 -10.80 -7.85 1.33
C SER A 238 -12.32 -7.77 1.59
N ALA A 239 -13.17 -8.66 1.04
CA ALA A 239 -14.60 -8.67 1.36
C ALA A 239 -14.83 -9.13 2.81
N LYS A 240 -15.56 -8.32 3.57
CA LYS A 240 -15.98 -8.67 4.94
C LYS A 240 -17.21 -9.59 4.91
N PRO A 241 -17.34 -10.54 5.85
CA PRO A 241 -18.51 -11.41 5.90
C PRO A 241 -19.80 -10.63 6.16
N GLU A 242 -20.81 -10.84 5.34
CA GLU A 242 -22.13 -10.21 5.47
C GLU A 242 -22.84 -10.56 6.79
N GLN A 243 -22.50 -11.68 7.41
CA GLN A 243 -23.04 -12.11 8.71
C GLN A 243 -22.86 -11.05 9.82
N PHE A 244 -21.78 -10.25 9.77
CA PHE A 244 -21.59 -9.17 10.73
C PHE A 244 -22.61 -8.05 10.53
N LEU A 245 -22.98 -7.74 9.29
CA LEU A 245 -24.02 -6.76 9.00
C LEU A 245 -25.41 -7.28 9.42
N GLU A 246 -25.67 -8.56 9.22
CA GLU A 246 -26.89 -9.22 9.68
C GLU A 246 -27.05 -9.16 11.21
N ILE A 247 -25.97 -9.37 11.97
CA ILE A 247 -25.97 -9.20 13.43
C ILE A 247 -26.24 -7.75 13.82
N ILE A 248 -25.64 -6.79 13.13
CA ILE A 248 -25.86 -5.37 13.37
C ILE A 248 -27.31 -4.99 13.09
N GLU A 249 -27.94 -5.55 12.06
CA GLU A 249 -29.38 -5.36 11.76
C GLU A 249 -30.28 -5.93 12.84
N GLN A 250 -29.91 -7.07 13.42
CA GLN A 250 -30.67 -7.66 14.54
C GLN A 250 -30.59 -6.78 15.80
N TYR A 251 -29.40 -6.21 16.10
CA TYR A 251 -29.24 -5.31 17.23
C TYR A 251 -29.91 -3.96 17.03
N PHE A 252 -29.95 -3.48 15.79
CA PHE A 252 -30.42 -2.14 15.44
C PHE A 252 -31.38 -2.16 14.23
N PRO A 253 -32.56 -2.78 14.33
CA PRO A 253 -33.42 -3.03 13.17
C PRO A 253 -33.93 -1.75 12.48
N SER A 254 -34.20 -0.68 13.22
CA SER A 254 -34.84 0.54 12.72
C SER A 254 -33.94 1.79 12.72
N ILE A 255 -32.74 1.70 13.26
CA ILE A 255 -31.83 2.84 13.38
C ILE A 255 -31.13 3.11 12.03
N PRO A 256 -31.03 4.38 11.57
CA PRO A 256 -30.30 4.72 10.37
C PRO A 256 -28.84 4.23 10.42
N LYS A 257 -28.41 3.55 9.36
CA LYS A 257 -27.11 2.89 9.26
C LYS A 257 -26.35 3.38 8.04
N ILE A 258 -25.04 3.49 8.17
CA ILE A 258 -24.12 3.77 7.06
C ILE A 258 -22.91 2.84 7.11
N GLU A 259 -22.45 2.41 5.94
CA GLU A 259 -21.19 1.71 5.77
C GLU A 259 -20.18 2.62 5.04
N LEU A 260 -19.09 2.94 5.73
CA LEU A 260 -17.99 3.75 5.20
C LEU A 260 -16.96 2.84 4.53
N ASN A 261 -16.46 3.24 3.35
CA ASN A 261 -15.51 2.50 2.53
C ASN A 261 -16.05 1.15 2.01
N ARG A 262 -17.40 1.06 1.85
CA ARG A 262 -18.01 -0.14 1.26
C ARG A 262 -17.52 -0.36 -0.17
N ARG A 263 -17.29 -1.62 -0.50
CA ARG A 263 -17.05 -2.11 -1.86
C ARG A 263 -18.31 -2.76 -2.40
N GLY A 264 -18.82 -2.23 -3.50
CA GLY A 264 -20.03 -2.72 -4.12
C GLY A 264 -21.30 -1.94 -3.72
N PRO A 265 -22.47 -2.37 -4.18
CA PRO A 265 -23.72 -1.64 -3.99
C PRO A 265 -24.10 -1.52 -2.51
N PRO A 266 -24.79 -0.44 -2.10
CA PRO A 266 -25.29 -0.31 -0.74
C PRO A 266 -26.23 -1.47 -0.39
N ARG A 267 -26.15 -1.96 0.84
CA ARG A 267 -27.06 -2.97 1.35
C ARG A 267 -28.47 -2.36 1.53
N PRO A 268 -29.57 -3.08 1.25
CA PRO A 268 -30.91 -2.57 1.49
C PRO A 268 -31.08 -2.02 2.90
N GLY A 269 -31.58 -0.80 3.04
CA GLY A 269 -31.77 -0.11 4.32
C GLY A 269 -30.51 0.51 4.94
N TRP A 270 -29.38 0.50 4.22
CA TRP A 270 -28.14 1.15 4.58
C TRP A 270 -27.80 2.24 3.58
N ASP A 271 -27.22 3.32 4.07
CA ASP A 271 -26.48 4.23 3.22
C ASP A 271 -25.01 3.73 3.08
N ALA A 272 -24.34 4.12 2.01
CA ALA A 272 -22.94 3.79 1.78
C ALA A 272 -22.15 5.04 1.40
N TRP A 273 -20.90 5.09 1.80
CA TRP A 273 -19.97 6.14 1.43
C TRP A 273 -18.58 5.53 1.13
N GLY A 274 -17.93 6.04 0.11
CA GLY A 274 -16.60 5.60 -0.31
C GLY A 274 -16.41 5.69 -1.81
N ASN A 275 -15.17 5.64 -2.26
CA ASN A 275 -14.80 5.84 -3.67
C ASN A 275 -15.43 4.81 -4.63
N GLU A 276 -15.81 3.64 -4.14
CA GLU A 276 -16.43 2.57 -4.93
C GLU A 276 -17.96 2.53 -4.76
N ALA A 277 -18.53 3.20 -3.74
CA ALA A 277 -19.95 3.20 -3.48
C ALA A 277 -20.75 4.00 -4.55
N GLU A 278 -20.18 5.07 -5.10
CA GLU A 278 -20.85 5.93 -6.11
C GLU A 278 -20.96 5.31 -7.49
N THR A 279 -19.98 4.46 -7.88
CA THR A 279 -20.01 3.82 -9.18
C THR A 279 -21.25 2.93 -9.38
N PHE A 280 -21.88 2.53 -8.29
CA PHE A 280 -23.10 1.70 -8.34
C PHE A 280 -24.41 2.50 -8.27
N VAL A 281 -24.39 3.72 -7.72
CA VAL A 281 -25.60 4.59 -7.72
C VAL A 281 -25.83 5.18 -9.10
N ALA A 282 -24.78 5.55 -9.82
CA ALA A 282 -24.87 6.07 -11.20
C ALA A 282 -25.28 5.02 -12.25
N ALA A 283 -25.21 3.72 -11.95
CA ALA A 283 -25.62 2.64 -12.83
C ALA A 283 -27.08 2.20 -12.61
N ALA A 284 -27.77 2.75 -11.62
CA ALA A 284 -29.15 2.41 -11.26
C ALA A 284 -30.18 3.48 -11.66
N GLU A 285 -29.74 4.61 -12.28
CA GLU A 285 -30.55 5.62 -12.96
C GLU A 285 -30.52 5.38 -14.48
#